data_fa4300c4ef6d806acb65a212e9ed2797
#
_entry.id   fa4300c4ef6d806acb65a212e9ed2797
#
_cell.length_a   1.000
_cell.length_b   1.000
_cell.length_c   1.000
_cell.angle_alpha   90.00
_cell.angle_beta   90.00
_cell.angle_gamma   90.00
#
_symmetry.space_group_name_H-M   'P 1'
#
loop_
_entity.id
_entity.type
_entity.pdbx_description
1 polymer ?
#
loop_
_entity_poly.entity_id
_entity_poly.type
_entity_poly.pdbx_seq_one_letter_code
_entity_poly.pdbx_strand_id
1 'polypeptide(L)'
;MALVNGDNGMGHLVMKFATEKAIEKAKTAGVAWVGAKWSNPAGPASLYASMPVAHNMIGLYLAVGNANHLPAWGGLDMLLSTNPIAIAMPGENEAPVVLDMATTVATVSWRSTSKRFNRWRISKRASMRW
;
A
#
# COMPACT_ATOMS: atom_id res chain seq x y z
N MET A 1 -15.66 -12.60 -5.46
CA MET A 1 -15.33 -11.18 -5.48
C MET A 1 -16.36 -10.38 -4.70
N ALA A 2 -15.97 -9.28 -4.02
CA ALA A 2 -16.89 -8.36 -3.35
C ALA A 2 -16.33 -6.92 -3.40
N LEU A 3 -17.22 -5.95 -3.18
CA LEU A 3 -16.88 -4.53 -3.06
C LEU A 3 -17.49 -3.97 -1.78
N VAL A 4 -16.66 -3.41 -0.92
CA VAL A 4 -17.07 -2.73 0.32
C VAL A 4 -17.21 -1.23 0.04
N ASN A 5 -18.33 -0.66 0.43
CA ASN A 5 -18.49 0.79 0.48
C ASN A 5 -18.12 1.26 1.88
N GLY A 6 -17.05 2.03 2.00
CA GLY A 6 -16.54 2.52 3.28
C GLY A 6 -17.26 3.74 3.82
N ASP A 7 -18.21 4.31 3.06
CA ASP A 7 -19.02 5.47 3.46
C ASP A 7 -18.18 6.62 4.06
N ASN A 8 -17.03 6.87 3.46
CA ASN A 8 -16.04 7.85 3.92
C ASN A 8 -15.54 7.62 5.36
N GLY A 9 -15.68 6.39 5.83
CA GLY A 9 -15.26 5.99 7.18
C GLY A 9 -13.76 5.85 7.34
N MET A 10 -13.33 5.57 8.57
CA MET A 10 -11.93 5.35 8.93
C MET A 10 -11.37 4.14 8.18
N GLY A 11 -10.30 4.34 7.40
CA GLY A 11 -9.74 3.31 6.53
C GLY A 11 -9.34 2.02 7.24
N HIS A 12 -8.85 2.10 8.47
CA HIS A 12 -8.50 0.92 9.27
C HIS A 12 -9.70 -0.02 9.49
N LEU A 13 -10.87 0.51 9.82
CA LEU A 13 -12.08 -0.30 10.03
C LEU A 13 -12.58 -0.88 8.71
N VAL A 14 -12.60 -0.06 7.66
CA VAL A 14 -13.05 -0.47 6.32
C VAL A 14 -12.18 -1.59 5.78
N MET A 15 -10.85 -1.45 5.87
CA MET A 15 -9.92 -2.45 5.34
C MET A 15 -9.87 -3.71 6.21
N LYS A 16 -9.97 -3.59 7.54
CA LYS A 16 -10.13 -4.76 8.40
C LYS A 16 -11.35 -5.58 7.99
N PHE A 17 -12.50 -4.93 7.86
CA PHE A 17 -13.74 -5.60 7.43
C PHE A 17 -13.61 -6.22 6.03
N ALA A 18 -13.03 -5.50 5.08
CA ALA A 18 -12.81 -6.01 3.73
C ALA A 18 -11.92 -7.26 3.72
N THR A 19 -10.86 -7.26 4.53
CA THR A 19 -9.94 -8.39 4.66
C THR A 19 -10.61 -9.59 5.33
N GLU A 20 -11.40 -9.39 6.38
CA GLU A 20 -12.18 -10.46 7.01
C GLU A 20 -13.15 -11.10 6.02
N LYS A 21 -13.82 -10.30 5.18
CA LYS A 21 -14.67 -10.81 4.10
C LYS A 21 -13.92 -11.53 3.00
N ALA A 22 -12.67 -11.12 2.70
CA ALA A 22 -11.82 -11.83 1.77
C ALA A 22 -11.45 -13.24 2.33
N ILE A 23 -11.04 -13.30 3.59
CA ILE A 23 -10.71 -14.56 4.28
C ILE A 23 -11.93 -15.51 4.28
N GLU A 24 -13.10 -15.01 4.67
CA GLU A 24 -14.35 -15.79 4.68
C GLU A 24 -14.65 -16.43 3.31
N LYS A 25 -14.57 -15.61 2.25
CA LYS A 25 -14.81 -16.08 0.88
C LYS A 25 -13.73 -17.04 0.37
N ALA A 26 -12.48 -16.80 0.72
CA ALA A 26 -11.35 -17.63 0.28
C ALA A 26 -11.41 -19.05 0.90
N LYS A 27 -11.93 -19.20 2.11
CA LYS A 27 -12.15 -20.51 2.76
C LYS A 27 -13.04 -21.44 1.91
N THR A 28 -13.98 -20.88 1.17
CA THR A 28 -14.91 -21.67 0.35
C THR A 28 -14.44 -21.78 -1.10
N ALA A 29 -13.91 -20.68 -1.66
CA ALA A 29 -13.59 -20.60 -3.08
C ALA A 29 -12.11 -20.80 -3.44
N GLY A 30 -11.24 -20.98 -2.43
CA GLY A 30 -9.78 -21.10 -2.61
C GLY A 30 -9.09 -19.75 -2.81
N VAL A 31 -9.75 -18.78 -3.40
CA VAL A 31 -9.25 -17.42 -3.65
C VAL A 31 -10.38 -16.40 -3.51
N ALA A 32 -10.04 -15.20 -3.04
CA ALA A 32 -10.99 -14.10 -2.98
C ALA A 32 -10.33 -12.77 -3.32
N TRP A 33 -11.11 -11.89 -3.94
CA TRP A 33 -10.74 -10.50 -4.17
C TRP A 33 -11.83 -9.59 -3.61
N VAL A 34 -11.45 -8.72 -2.68
CA VAL A 34 -12.37 -7.76 -2.07
C VAL A 34 -11.78 -6.35 -2.22
N GLY A 35 -12.49 -5.50 -2.96
CA GLY A 35 -12.16 -4.09 -3.08
C GLY A 35 -12.88 -3.25 -2.03
N ALA A 36 -12.31 -2.09 -1.70
CA ALA A 36 -12.96 -1.06 -0.90
C ALA A 36 -12.95 0.28 -1.66
N LYS A 37 -14.06 1.01 -1.57
CA LYS A 37 -14.20 2.36 -2.12
C LYS A 37 -14.75 3.31 -1.06
N TRP A 38 -14.57 4.61 -1.26
CA TRP A 38 -15.01 5.63 -0.31
C TRP A 38 -14.45 5.38 1.10
N SER A 39 -13.13 5.15 1.17
CA SER A 39 -12.40 4.87 2.40
C SER A 39 -11.29 5.90 2.59
N ASN A 40 -11.06 6.31 3.82
CA ASN A 40 -9.93 7.15 4.19
C ASN A 40 -8.63 6.32 4.27
N PRO A 41 -7.45 6.97 4.44
CA PRO A 41 -6.18 6.28 4.57
C PRO A 41 -6.22 5.17 5.64
N ALA A 42 -5.70 4.00 5.28
CA ALA A 42 -5.83 2.78 6.07
C ALA A 42 -4.56 2.40 6.86
N GLY A 43 -3.53 3.24 6.84
CA GLY A 43 -2.28 2.97 7.54
C GLY A 43 -1.41 1.90 6.86
N PRO A 44 -0.63 1.10 7.61
CA PRO A 44 0.31 0.14 7.05
C PRO A 44 -0.37 -0.96 6.23
N ALA A 45 0.14 -1.21 5.02
CA ALA A 45 -0.41 -2.21 4.12
C ALA A 45 -0.18 -3.65 4.65
N SER A 46 0.96 -3.87 5.31
CA SER A 46 1.31 -5.14 5.94
C SER A 46 0.30 -5.63 6.97
N LEU A 47 -0.38 -4.71 7.66
CA LEU A 47 -1.41 -5.08 8.64
C LEU A 47 -2.49 -5.97 8.02
N TYR A 48 -3.00 -5.58 6.85
CA TYR A 48 -4.08 -6.29 6.16
C TYR A 48 -3.56 -7.51 5.40
N ALA A 49 -2.38 -7.40 4.78
CA ALA A 49 -1.75 -8.53 4.12
C ALA A 49 -1.44 -9.68 5.09
N SER A 50 -1.13 -9.37 6.36
CA SER A 50 -0.80 -10.39 7.38
C SER A 50 -2.02 -11.08 7.99
N MET A 51 -3.22 -10.51 7.93
CA MET A 51 -4.41 -11.12 8.54
C MET A 51 -4.73 -12.53 7.98
N PRO A 52 -4.67 -12.79 6.65
CA PRO A 52 -4.91 -14.12 6.09
C PRO A 52 -3.91 -15.18 6.53
N VAL A 53 -2.70 -14.80 6.94
CA VAL A 53 -1.64 -15.72 7.36
C VAL A 53 -2.07 -16.59 8.55
N ALA A 54 -2.83 -16.04 9.50
CA ALA A 54 -3.40 -16.79 10.63
C ALA A 54 -4.38 -17.90 10.20
N HIS A 55 -4.81 -17.89 8.95
CA HIS A 55 -5.68 -18.88 8.32
C HIS A 55 -4.95 -19.74 7.29
N ASN A 56 -3.62 -19.76 7.32
CA ASN A 56 -2.75 -20.46 6.37
C ASN A 56 -3.00 -20.04 4.91
N MET A 57 -3.24 -18.74 4.70
CA MET A 57 -3.49 -18.14 3.39
C MET A 57 -2.42 -17.08 3.08
N ILE A 58 -2.12 -16.91 1.79
CA ILE A 58 -1.31 -15.78 1.32
C ILE A 58 -2.22 -14.55 1.26
N GLY A 59 -1.77 -13.44 1.86
CA GLY A 59 -2.43 -12.15 1.78
C GLY A 59 -1.74 -11.21 0.81
N LEU A 60 -2.52 -10.58 -0.06
CA LEU A 60 -2.08 -9.53 -0.97
C LEU A 60 -2.92 -8.28 -0.72
N TYR A 61 -2.25 -7.16 -0.48
CA TYR A 61 -2.87 -5.85 -0.34
C TYR A 61 -2.30 -4.87 -1.35
N LEU A 62 -3.18 -4.15 -2.01
CA LEU A 62 -2.85 -3.11 -2.97
C LEU A 62 -3.68 -1.86 -2.65
N ALA A 63 -3.06 -0.69 -2.70
CA ALA A 63 -3.81 0.55 -2.59
C ALA A 63 -3.37 1.58 -3.62
N VAL A 64 -4.32 2.40 -4.04
CA VAL A 64 -4.08 3.58 -4.86
C VAL A 64 -4.37 4.81 -4.01
N GLY A 65 -3.37 5.62 -3.80
CA GLY A 65 -3.52 6.88 -3.08
C GLY A 65 -3.97 8.00 -4.00
N ASN A 66 -4.76 8.92 -3.46
CA ASN A 66 -5.26 10.10 -4.17
C ASN A 66 -4.45 11.38 -3.88
N ALA A 67 -3.46 11.30 -3.00
CA ALA A 67 -2.61 12.45 -2.66
C ALA A 67 -1.42 12.53 -3.63
N ASN A 68 -1.47 13.48 -4.54
CA ASN A 68 -0.41 13.73 -5.51
C ASN A 68 0.78 14.42 -4.82
N HIS A 69 1.84 13.68 -4.54
CA HIS A 69 3.01 14.21 -3.81
C HIS A 69 4.36 13.77 -4.40
N LEU A 70 4.33 13.03 -5.48
CA LEU A 70 5.52 12.59 -6.21
C LEU A 70 5.38 12.84 -7.71
N PRO A 71 6.45 13.29 -8.38
CA PRO A 71 6.46 13.37 -9.83
C PRO A 71 6.67 11.98 -10.45
N ALA A 72 6.17 11.80 -11.66
CA ALA A 72 6.58 10.69 -12.50
C ALA A 72 8.08 10.78 -12.83
N TRP A 73 8.68 9.68 -13.26
CA TRP A 73 10.09 9.66 -13.64
C TRP A 73 10.39 10.69 -14.72
N GLY A 74 11.38 11.55 -14.47
CA GLY A 74 11.73 12.65 -15.38
C GLY A 74 10.76 13.84 -15.38
N GLY A 75 9.61 13.74 -14.73
CA GLY A 75 8.61 14.80 -14.62
C GLY A 75 8.87 15.78 -13.47
N LEU A 76 8.17 16.91 -13.51
CA LEU A 76 8.21 17.94 -12.47
C LEU A 76 6.90 18.01 -11.69
N ASP A 77 5.79 17.61 -12.31
CA ASP A 77 4.46 17.71 -11.75
C ASP A 77 4.18 16.58 -10.76
N MET A 78 3.53 16.92 -9.65
CA MET A 78 3.16 15.97 -8.59
C MET A 78 1.90 15.22 -9.02
N LEU A 79 2.06 14.04 -9.60
CA LEU A 79 0.98 13.24 -10.18
C LEU A 79 0.76 11.90 -9.46
N LEU A 80 1.74 11.42 -8.71
CA LEU A 80 1.72 10.08 -8.13
C LEU A 80 1.59 10.12 -6.60
N SER A 81 0.94 9.08 -6.08
CA SER A 81 0.93 8.73 -4.66
C SER A 81 1.88 7.57 -4.37
N THR A 82 1.97 7.14 -3.13
CA THR A 82 2.86 6.03 -2.72
C THR A 82 2.43 4.67 -3.26
N ASN A 83 1.13 4.48 -3.50
CA ASN A 83 0.55 3.27 -4.08
C ASN A 83 1.18 1.98 -3.54
N PRO A 84 0.99 1.67 -2.25
CA PRO A 84 1.70 0.58 -1.61
C PRO A 84 1.25 -0.80 -2.10
N ILE A 85 2.19 -1.73 -2.07
CA ILE A 85 1.97 -3.17 -2.24
C ILE A 85 2.45 -3.86 -0.98
N ALA A 86 1.63 -4.74 -0.42
CA ALA A 86 2.07 -5.64 0.64
C ALA A 86 1.66 -7.08 0.33
N ILE A 87 2.55 -8.01 0.64
CA ILE A 87 2.34 -9.44 0.51
C ILE A 87 2.78 -10.10 1.81
N ALA A 88 1.96 -11.00 2.34
CA ALA A 88 2.33 -11.83 3.47
C ALA A 88 2.07 -13.30 3.15
N MET A 89 3.02 -14.15 3.52
CA MET A 89 2.97 -15.59 3.28
C MET A 89 3.25 -16.33 4.60
N PRO A 90 2.51 -17.41 4.91
CA PRO A 90 2.82 -18.23 6.08
C PRO A 90 4.20 -18.89 5.90
N GLY A 91 4.97 -18.92 6.97
CA GLY A 91 6.15 -19.79 7.09
C GLY A 91 5.72 -21.10 7.75
N GLU A 92 6.24 -22.23 7.31
CA GLU A 92 5.86 -23.53 7.84
C GLU A 92 6.26 -23.66 9.32
N ASN A 93 7.56 -23.56 9.61
CA ASN A 93 8.13 -23.62 10.96
C ASN A 93 8.81 -22.31 11.36
N GLU A 94 8.72 -21.30 10.53
CA GLU A 94 9.40 -20.01 10.67
C GLU A 94 8.38 -18.88 10.76
N ALA A 95 8.86 -17.70 11.09
CA ALA A 95 8.03 -16.50 11.06
C ALA A 95 7.50 -16.24 9.65
N PRO A 96 6.28 -15.70 9.52
CA PRO A 96 5.73 -15.31 8.21
C PRO A 96 6.64 -14.34 7.46
N VAL A 97 6.75 -14.52 6.15
CA VAL A 97 7.42 -13.55 5.27
C VAL A 97 6.45 -12.43 4.96
N VAL A 98 6.83 -11.19 5.26
CA VAL A 98 6.00 -10.01 5.02
C VAL A 98 6.79 -8.98 4.25
N LEU A 99 6.30 -8.61 3.07
CA LEU A 99 6.74 -7.47 2.29
C LEU A 99 5.72 -6.33 2.46
N ASP A 100 6.16 -5.13 2.76
CA ASP A 100 5.34 -3.91 2.74
C ASP A 100 6.18 -2.79 2.15
N MET A 101 5.81 -2.32 0.98
CA MET A 101 6.57 -1.30 0.27
C MET A 101 5.68 -0.30 -0.47
N ALA A 102 6.14 0.96 -0.49
CA ALA A 102 5.66 1.91 -1.47
C ALA A 102 6.25 1.57 -2.85
N THR A 103 5.48 1.76 -3.92
CA THR A 103 6.00 1.64 -5.29
C THR A 103 6.78 2.87 -5.75
N THR A 104 6.99 3.82 -4.86
CA THR A 104 7.69 5.08 -5.09
C THR A 104 8.93 5.20 -4.22
N VAL A 105 9.92 5.98 -4.67
CA VAL A 105 11.23 6.14 -4.01
C VAL A 105 11.21 7.00 -2.74
N ALA A 106 10.08 7.62 -2.40
CA ALA A 106 9.95 8.49 -1.24
C ALA A 106 8.53 8.50 -0.68
N THR A 107 8.41 8.76 0.62
CA THR A 107 7.14 8.95 1.33
C THR A 107 6.86 10.43 1.59
N VAL A 108 5.61 10.75 1.96
CA VAL A 108 5.20 12.12 2.30
C VAL A 108 5.96 12.66 3.51
N SER A 109 6.20 11.83 4.51
CA SER A 109 6.94 12.23 5.72
C SER A 109 8.37 12.67 5.43
N TRP A 110 9.01 12.06 4.45
CA TRP A 110 10.36 12.43 4.03
C TRP A 110 10.39 13.81 3.36
N ARG A 111 9.32 14.19 2.66
CA ARG A 111 9.19 15.49 2.01
C ARG A 111 9.02 16.64 3.01
N SER A 112 8.28 16.42 4.08
CA SER A 112 7.97 17.46 5.09
C SER A 112 9.19 17.85 5.93
N THR A 113 10.17 16.94 6.08
CA THR A 113 11.37 17.16 6.89
C THR A 113 12.57 17.68 6.10
N SER A 114 12.49 17.79 4.78
CA SER A 114 13.71 17.97 4.00
C SER A 114 13.75 19.26 3.15
N LYS A 115 14.33 20.33 3.70
CA LYS A 115 15.13 21.26 2.91
C LYS A 115 16.21 20.50 2.06
N ARG A 116 16.53 19.25 2.40
CA ARG A 116 17.41 18.33 1.68
C ARG A 116 16.80 17.81 0.37
N PHE A 117 15.48 17.71 0.22
CA PHE A 117 14.84 17.23 -1.01
C PHE A 117 15.13 18.17 -2.20
N ASN A 118 15.05 19.47 -1.99
CA ASN A 118 15.42 20.46 -3.00
C ASN A 118 16.91 20.39 -3.36
N ARG A 119 17.77 20.10 -2.38
CA ARG A 119 19.22 19.95 -2.60
C ARG A 119 19.57 18.70 -3.42
N TRP A 120 18.87 17.59 -3.16
CA TRP A 120 19.03 16.35 -3.94
C TRP A 120 18.56 16.52 -5.38
N ARG A 121 17.47 17.22 -5.60
CA ARG A 121 16.93 17.58 -6.92
C ARG A 121 17.91 18.43 -7.75
N ILE A 122 18.59 19.37 -7.12
CA ILE A 122 19.58 20.24 -7.74
C ILE A 122 20.86 19.46 -8.07
N SER A 123 21.32 18.59 -7.17
CA SER A 123 22.54 17.81 -7.39
C SER A 123 22.40 16.76 -8.50
N LYS A 124 21.23 16.11 -8.64
CA LYS A 124 21.01 15.18 -9.74
C LYS A 124 20.83 15.86 -11.11
N ARG A 125 20.32 17.10 -11.16
CA ARG A 125 20.34 17.85 -12.42
C ARG A 125 21.75 18.17 -12.91
N ALA A 126 22.70 18.35 -11.99
CA ALA A 126 24.10 18.61 -12.32
C ALA A 126 24.87 17.35 -12.77
N SER A 127 24.42 16.15 -12.36
CA SER A 127 25.08 14.88 -12.69
C SER A 127 24.51 14.17 -13.95
N MET A 128 23.41 14.63 -14.50
CA MET A 128 22.80 14.10 -15.74
C MET A 128 23.14 15.00 -16.94
N ARG A 129 24.42 15.31 -17.16
CA ARG A 129 24.90 15.73 -18.47
C ARG A 129 25.45 14.49 -19.15
N TRP A 130 24.72 14.01 -20.13
CA TRP A 130 25.18 13.08 -21.16
C TRP A 130 26.01 13.81 -22.19
#